data_2819fcf2ec219dfc87962b10e0156448
#
_entry.id   2819fcf2ec219dfc87962b10e0156448
#
_cell.length_a   1.000
_cell.length_b   1.000
_cell.length_c   1.000
_cell.angle_alpha   90.00
_cell.angle_beta   90.00
_cell.angle_gamma   90.00
#
_symmetry.space_group_name_H-M   'P 1'
#
loop_
_entity.id
_entity.type
_entity.pdbx_description
1 polymer ?
#
loop_
_entity_poly.entity_id
_entity_poly.type
_entity_poly.pdbx_seq_one_letter_code
_entity_poly.pdbx_strand_id
1 'polypeptide(L)'
;IVDPELAETMPQKLTANTGMDAMTHAIEAYVSTLHCDYTDPLALHAIKMIHTYLVKSYNGDKEARARMHNAQCLAGMAFSNALLGIVHSMAHKTGAAYSGGHIVHGAANAMYLPKVIKFNSKEPEAASRYADIAKFIGLQGDSDEALVDALIAEIKEMNKQLNIAPSIKLYEGGIIDEKEFNDKLATVAELAVGDACTGSNPRSINPEQ
;
A
#
# COMPACT_ATOMS: atom_id res chain seq x y z
N ILE A 1 -0.78 2.89 -24.12
CA ILE A 1 -2.19 2.55 -24.36
C ILE A 1 -2.72 1.91 -23.08
N VAL A 2 -3.84 2.42 -22.57
CA VAL A 2 -4.53 1.89 -21.40
C VAL A 2 -5.87 1.36 -21.87
N ASP A 3 -6.06 0.02 -21.80
CA ASP A 3 -7.26 -0.64 -22.26
C ASP A 3 -7.89 -1.46 -21.12
N PRO A 4 -9.00 -1.01 -20.54
CA PRO A 4 -9.62 -1.68 -19.40
C PRO A 4 -10.23 -3.04 -19.72
N GLU A 5 -10.51 -3.34 -20.99
CA GLU A 5 -11.05 -4.65 -21.40
C GLU A 5 -10.07 -5.79 -21.08
N LEU A 6 -8.77 -5.52 -21.11
CA LEU A 6 -7.73 -6.50 -20.75
C LEU A 6 -7.80 -6.94 -19.28
N ALA A 7 -8.42 -6.16 -18.42
CA ALA A 7 -8.61 -6.47 -16.99
C ALA A 7 -10.01 -7.01 -16.66
N GLU A 8 -10.91 -7.14 -17.63
CA GLU A 8 -12.33 -7.47 -17.38
C GLU A 8 -12.51 -8.83 -16.68
N THR A 9 -11.70 -9.82 -17.02
CA THR A 9 -11.81 -11.19 -16.50
C THR A 9 -10.93 -11.47 -15.28
N MET A 10 -10.30 -10.43 -14.71
CA MET A 10 -9.38 -10.59 -13.58
C MET A 10 -10.11 -11.14 -12.34
N PRO A 11 -9.60 -12.23 -11.69
CA PRO A 11 -10.23 -12.81 -10.50
C PRO A 11 -10.27 -11.86 -9.31
N GLN A 12 -11.26 -12.04 -8.42
CA GLN A 12 -11.44 -11.20 -7.23
C GLN A 12 -10.18 -11.08 -6.37
N LYS A 13 -9.50 -12.18 -6.05
CA LYS A 13 -8.28 -12.17 -5.24
C LYS A 13 -7.16 -11.33 -5.88
N LEU A 14 -7.01 -11.44 -7.20
CA LEU A 14 -6.05 -10.64 -7.94
C LEU A 14 -6.47 -9.17 -7.96
N THR A 15 -7.76 -8.87 -8.17
CA THR A 15 -8.31 -7.51 -8.09
C THR A 15 -8.02 -6.86 -6.73
N ALA A 16 -8.21 -7.59 -5.63
CA ALA A 16 -7.92 -7.10 -4.28
C ALA A 16 -6.44 -6.76 -4.11
N ASN A 17 -5.57 -7.71 -4.43
CA ASN A 17 -4.13 -7.57 -4.23
C ASN A 17 -3.52 -6.46 -5.11
N THR A 18 -3.84 -6.44 -6.41
CA THR A 18 -3.32 -5.41 -7.33
C THR A 18 -3.92 -4.03 -7.06
N GLY A 19 -5.17 -3.98 -6.59
CA GLY A 19 -5.81 -2.71 -6.22
C GLY A 19 -5.21 -2.09 -4.96
N MET A 20 -4.90 -2.89 -3.94
CA MET A 20 -4.20 -2.41 -2.75
C MET A 20 -2.73 -2.12 -3.01
N ASP A 21 -2.11 -2.81 -3.96
CA ASP A 21 -0.78 -2.47 -4.48
C ASP A 21 -0.77 -1.07 -5.10
N ALA A 22 -1.73 -0.79 -5.97
CA ALA A 22 -1.90 0.54 -6.57
C ALA A 22 -2.20 1.63 -5.52
N MET A 23 -2.97 1.33 -4.47
CA MET A 23 -3.19 2.22 -3.33
C MET A 23 -1.87 2.52 -2.62
N THR A 24 -1.06 1.51 -2.38
CA THR A 24 0.26 1.65 -1.74
C THR A 24 1.21 2.46 -2.60
N HIS A 25 1.27 2.20 -3.91
CA HIS A 25 2.05 3.01 -4.86
C HIS A 25 1.71 4.49 -4.75
N ALA A 26 0.42 4.84 -4.79
CA ALA A 26 -0.03 6.22 -4.75
C ALA A 26 0.25 6.89 -3.39
N ILE A 27 0.01 6.18 -2.28
CA ILE A 27 0.27 6.71 -0.93
C ILE A 27 1.77 6.92 -0.71
N GLU A 28 2.62 5.94 -1.06
CA GLU A 28 4.07 6.08 -0.89
C GLU A 28 4.64 7.17 -1.80
N ALA A 29 4.18 7.27 -3.05
CA ALA A 29 4.59 8.36 -3.94
C ALA A 29 4.22 9.74 -3.38
N TYR A 30 3.04 9.86 -2.76
CA TYR A 30 2.59 11.13 -2.19
C TYR A 30 3.43 11.56 -0.99
N VAL A 31 3.83 10.63 -0.12
CA VAL A 31 4.63 10.94 1.09
C VAL A 31 6.14 10.82 0.87
N SER A 32 6.58 10.43 -0.32
CA SER A 32 8.00 10.29 -0.68
C SER A 32 8.77 11.60 -0.47
N THR A 33 10.04 11.51 -0.10
CA THR A 33 10.94 12.68 -0.07
C THR A 33 11.22 13.28 -1.45
N LEU A 34 10.85 12.57 -2.53
CA LEU A 34 11.00 12.99 -3.92
C LEU A 34 9.68 13.44 -4.56
N HIS A 35 8.63 13.63 -3.76
CA HIS A 35 7.35 14.17 -4.24
C HIS A 35 7.51 15.56 -4.86
N CYS A 36 6.62 15.93 -5.76
CA CYS A 36 6.63 17.26 -6.38
C CYS A 36 5.24 17.63 -6.94
N ASP A 37 5.11 18.89 -7.40
CA ASP A 37 3.85 19.43 -7.95
C ASP A 37 3.27 18.61 -9.11
N TYR A 38 4.07 17.81 -9.80
CA TYR A 38 3.62 16.94 -10.89
C TYR A 38 3.15 15.58 -10.39
N THR A 39 3.75 15.03 -9.32
CA THR A 39 3.41 13.70 -8.80
C THR A 39 2.27 13.74 -7.81
N ASP A 40 2.16 14.80 -7.00
CA ASP A 40 1.16 14.94 -5.95
C ASP A 40 -0.29 14.88 -6.46
N PRO A 41 -0.69 15.61 -7.52
CA PRO A 41 -2.04 15.54 -8.05
C PRO A 41 -2.39 14.14 -8.60
N LEU A 42 -1.41 13.48 -9.23
CA LEU A 42 -1.60 12.13 -9.77
C LEU A 42 -1.81 11.11 -8.66
N ALA A 43 -0.98 11.17 -7.61
CA ALA A 43 -1.07 10.31 -6.45
C ALA A 43 -2.40 10.49 -5.70
N LEU A 44 -2.76 11.74 -5.35
CA LEU A 44 -4.01 12.03 -4.66
C LEU A 44 -5.24 11.59 -5.48
N HIS A 45 -5.25 11.87 -6.80
CA HIS A 45 -6.35 11.45 -7.64
C HIS A 45 -6.45 9.93 -7.75
N ALA A 46 -5.32 9.22 -7.88
CA ALA A 46 -5.27 7.76 -7.85
C ALA A 46 -5.84 7.21 -6.54
N ILE A 47 -5.42 7.73 -5.38
CA ILE A 47 -5.94 7.34 -4.06
C ILE A 47 -7.47 7.51 -4.00
N LYS A 48 -7.98 8.66 -4.43
CA LYS A 48 -9.43 8.93 -4.44
C LYS A 48 -10.20 7.96 -5.31
N MET A 49 -9.68 7.66 -6.50
CA MET A 49 -10.31 6.71 -7.42
C MET A 49 -10.29 5.30 -6.83
N ILE A 50 -9.16 4.85 -6.29
CA ILE A 50 -9.03 3.52 -5.70
C ILE A 50 -9.97 3.37 -4.50
N HIS A 51 -10.00 4.34 -3.60
CA HIS A 51 -10.91 4.37 -2.45
C HIS A 51 -12.38 4.27 -2.89
N THR A 52 -12.75 4.94 -3.98
CA THR A 52 -14.13 4.96 -4.49
C THR A 52 -14.54 3.68 -5.20
N TYR A 53 -13.61 3.04 -5.93
CA TYR A 53 -13.97 2.03 -6.91
C TYR A 53 -13.43 0.62 -6.61
N LEU A 54 -12.40 0.46 -5.76
CA LEU A 54 -11.75 -0.85 -5.58
C LEU A 54 -12.71 -1.92 -5.07
N VAL A 55 -13.47 -1.64 -4.02
CA VAL A 55 -14.43 -2.61 -3.45
C VAL A 55 -15.55 -2.92 -4.43
N LYS A 56 -16.00 -1.95 -5.21
CA LYS A 56 -17.00 -2.17 -6.27
C LYS A 56 -16.44 -3.06 -7.38
N SER A 57 -15.21 -2.78 -7.83
CA SER A 57 -14.51 -3.59 -8.82
C SER A 57 -14.29 -5.03 -8.33
N TYR A 58 -13.92 -5.20 -7.06
CA TYR A 58 -13.79 -6.51 -6.42
C TYR A 58 -15.10 -7.29 -6.43
N ASN A 59 -16.24 -6.60 -6.26
CA ASN A 59 -17.57 -7.19 -6.29
C ASN A 59 -18.15 -7.36 -7.71
N GLY A 60 -17.37 -7.09 -8.76
CA GLY A 60 -17.71 -7.41 -10.14
C GLY A 60 -18.30 -6.26 -10.94
N ASP A 61 -18.31 -5.02 -10.41
CA ASP A 61 -18.74 -3.84 -11.16
C ASP A 61 -17.72 -3.53 -12.29
N LYS A 62 -18.19 -3.62 -13.53
CA LYS A 62 -17.35 -3.44 -14.72
C LYS A 62 -16.91 -1.99 -14.94
N GLU A 63 -17.75 -1.02 -14.63
CA GLU A 63 -17.36 0.39 -14.72
C GLU A 63 -16.31 0.71 -13.66
N ALA A 64 -16.51 0.25 -12.42
CA ALA A 64 -15.52 0.40 -11.36
C ALA A 64 -14.19 -0.27 -11.74
N ARG A 65 -14.22 -1.41 -12.43
CA ARG A 65 -13.01 -2.07 -12.94
C ARG A 65 -12.26 -1.20 -13.95
N ALA A 66 -12.95 -0.60 -14.89
CA ALA A 66 -12.34 0.33 -15.83
C ALA A 66 -11.74 1.56 -15.13
N ARG A 67 -12.44 2.09 -14.10
CA ARG A 67 -11.91 3.17 -13.27
C ARG A 67 -10.65 2.77 -12.50
N MET A 68 -10.62 1.54 -11.97
CA MET A 68 -9.44 1.00 -11.30
C MET A 68 -8.24 0.85 -12.23
N HIS A 69 -8.46 0.44 -13.49
CA HIS A 69 -7.41 0.35 -14.51
C HIS A 69 -6.75 1.72 -14.77
N ASN A 70 -7.57 2.78 -14.86
CA ASN A 70 -7.06 4.15 -14.98
C ASN A 70 -6.34 4.62 -13.70
N ALA A 71 -6.89 4.31 -12.53
CA ALA A 71 -6.30 4.69 -11.24
C ALA A 71 -4.90 4.08 -11.05
N GLN A 72 -4.73 2.81 -11.42
CA GLN A 72 -3.44 2.12 -11.36
C GLN A 72 -2.42 2.79 -12.30
N CYS A 73 -2.84 3.23 -13.49
CA CYS A 73 -1.97 3.97 -14.40
C CYS A 73 -1.52 5.31 -13.79
N LEU A 74 -2.45 6.05 -13.17
CA LEU A 74 -2.11 7.32 -12.48
C LEU A 74 -1.13 7.10 -11.32
N ALA A 75 -1.38 6.05 -10.50
CA ALA A 75 -0.44 5.66 -9.45
C ALA A 75 0.94 5.31 -10.02
N GLY A 76 0.98 4.60 -11.16
CA GLY A 76 2.19 4.28 -11.90
C GLY A 76 2.96 5.51 -12.34
N MET A 77 2.29 6.51 -12.89
CA MET A 77 2.89 7.78 -13.29
C MET A 77 3.44 8.56 -12.08
N ALA A 78 2.76 8.53 -10.94
CA ALA A 78 3.21 9.19 -9.72
C ALA A 78 4.49 8.53 -9.19
N PHE A 79 4.46 7.21 -8.88
CA PHE A 79 5.60 6.55 -8.26
C PHE A 79 6.82 6.40 -9.18
N SER A 80 6.63 6.34 -10.50
CA SER A 80 7.76 6.30 -11.44
C SER A 80 8.62 7.56 -11.37
N ASN A 81 8.11 8.64 -10.84
CA ASN A 81 8.82 9.92 -10.68
C ASN A 81 9.14 10.25 -9.21
N ALA A 82 8.24 9.95 -8.28
CA ALA A 82 8.43 10.21 -6.84
C ALA A 82 9.11 9.05 -6.10
N LEU A 83 9.26 7.89 -6.73
CA LEU A 83 9.69 6.63 -6.13
C LEU A 83 8.71 6.13 -5.03
N LEU A 84 9.15 5.16 -4.24
CA LEU A 84 8.34 4.42 -3.27
C LEU A 84 8.93 4.56 -1.85
N GLY A 85 8.55 3.67 -0.93
CA GLY A 85 8.99 3.68 0.44
C GLY A 85 9.16 2.28 1.02
N ILE A 86 9.19 2.22 2.36
CA ILE A 86 9.50 0.98 3.08
C ILE A 86 8.40 -0.08 3.03
N VAL A 87 7.15 0.26 2.66
CA VAL A 87 6.12 -0.77 2.43
C VAL A 87 6.57 -1.69 1.30
N HIS A 88 6.94 -1.11 0.16
CA HIS A 88 7.44 -1.86 -0.99
C HIS A 88 8.75 -2.58 -0.67
N SER A 89 9.68 -1.93 0.02
CA SER A 89 10.95 -2.55 0.44
C SER A 89 10.71 -3.84 1.23
N MET A 90 9.81 -3.81 2.21
CA MET A 90 9.45 -4.99 2.99
C MET A 90 8.73 -6.04 2.14
N ALA A 91 7.78 -5.63 1.29
CA ALA A 91 7.03 -6.54 0.44
C ALA A 91 7.94 -7.29 -0.55
N HIS A 92 8.94 -6.62 -1.14
CA HIS A 92 9.94 -7.24 -2.02
C HIS A 92 10.70 -8.37 -1.31
N LYS A 93 11.04 -8.19 -0.04
CA LYS A 93 11.88 -9.16 0.68
C LYS A 93 11.07 -10.28 1.33
N THR A 94 9.81 -10.04 1.66
CA THR A 94 8.96 -11.07 2.28
C THR A 94 8.29 -12.02 1.28
N GLY A 95 8.09 -11.61 0.03
CA GLY A 95 7.35 -12.39 -0.97
C GLY A 95 7.83 -13.83 -1.12
N ALA A 96 9.13 -14.06 -1.21
CA ALA A 96 9.75 -15.37 -1.39
C ALA A 96 10.66 -15.77 -0.22
N ALA A 97 10.50 -15.16 0.95
CA ALA A 97 11.38 -15.40 2.09
C ALA A 97 11.13 -16.75 2.79
N TYR A 98 9.91 -17.28 2.71
CA TYR A 98 9.46 -18.39 3.53
C TYR A 98 9.20 -19.65 2.71
N SER A 99 9.55 -20.81 3.27
CA SER A 99 9.41 -22.12 2.63
C SER A 99 7.96 -22.59 2.55
N GLY A 100 7.11 -22.15 3.49
CA GLY A 100 5.69 -22.55 3.57
C GLY A 100 4.81 -21.98 2.46
N GLY A 101 5.27 -20.93 1.77
CA GLY A 101 4.53 -20.35 0.65
C GLY A 101 5.01 -18.97 0.24
N HIS A 102 4.55 -18.54 -0.93
CA HIS A 102 4.82 -17.22 -1.48
C HIS A 102 3.75 -16.22 -1.00
N ILE A 103 4.19 -15.10 -0.42
CA ILE A 103 3.27 -13.99 -0.10
C ILE A 103 3.15 -13.11 -1.33
N VAL A 104 1.93 -13.03 -1.88
CA VAL A 104 1.65 -12.18 -3.04
C VAL A 104 1.98 -10.72 -2.71
N HIS A 105 2.73 -10.06 -3.60
CA HIS A 105 3.28 -8.72 -3.40
C HIS A 105 2.24 -7.70 -2.92
N GLY A 106 1.10 -7.58 -3.62
CA GLY A 106 0.04 -6.64 -3.23
C GLY A 106 -0.63 -6.98 -1.89
N ALA A 107 -0.69 -8.28 -1.50
CA ALA A 107 -1.16 -8.67 -0.17
C ALA A 107 -0.15 -8.26 0.92
N ALA A 108 1.16 -8.41 0.66
CA ALA A 108 2.20 -7.94 1.57
C ALA A 108 2.12 -6.42 1.76
N ASN A 109 2.01 -5.66 0.68
CA ASN A 109 1.82 -4.22 0.72
C ASN A 109 0.60 -3.83 1.55
N ALA A 110 -0.55 -4.46 1.32
CA ALA A 110 -1.79 -4.20 2.06
C ALA A 110 -1.66 -4.48 3.57
N MET A 111 -0.92 -5.53 3.95
CA MET A 111 -0.68 -5.89 5.36
C MET A 111 0.29 -4.93 6.07
N TYR A 112 1.28 -4.40 5.35
CA TYR A 112 2.28 -3.49 5.91
C TYR A 112 1.84 -2.04 5.95
N LEU A 113 1.09 -1.59 4.96
CA LEU A 113 0.72 -0.18 4.77
C LEU A 113 0.18 0.51 6.04
N PRO A 114 -0.79 -0.06 6.80
CA PRO A 114 -1.28 0.58 8.02
C PRO A 114 -0.21 0.75 9.11
N LYS A 115 0.76 -0.17 9.16
CA LYS A 115 1.85 -0.13 10.15
C LYS A 115 2.89 0.91 9.78
N VAL A 116 3.21 1.00 8.49
CA VAL A 116 4.17 1.97 7.97
C VAL A 116 3.61 3.40 8.07
N ILE A 117 2.33 3.61 7.79
CA ILE A 117 1.69 4.92 8.01
C ILE A 117 1.88 5.34 9.47
N LYS A 118 1.63 4.45 10.44
CA LYS A 118 1.83 4.76 11.87
C LYS A 118 3.30 5.00 12.23
N PHE A 119 4.23 4.31 11.58
CA PHE A 119 5.67 4.53 11.75
C PHE A 119 6.10 5.88 11.18
N ASN A 120 5.76 6.14 9.93
CA ASN A 120 6.16 7.36 9.21
C ASN A 120 5.49 8.62 9.78
N SER A 121 4.27 8.51 10.34
CA SER A 121 3.56 9.66 10.94
C SER A 121 4.21 10.23 12.20
N LYS A 122 5.30 9.64 12.69
CA LYS A 122 6.15 10.26 13.72
C LYS A 122 7.06 11.36 13.15
N GLU A 123 7.19 11.44 11.84
CA GLU A 123 7.80 12.56 11.13
C GLU A 123 6.71 13.60 10.83
N PRO A 124 6.82 14.86 11.31
CA PRO A 124 5.74 15.85 11.19
C PRO A 124 5.27 16.12 9.76
N GLU A 125 6.19 16.21 8.81
CA GLU A 125 5.86 16.42 7.40
C GLU A 125 5.06 15.25 6.84
N ALA A 126 5.48 14.02 7.12
CA ALA A 126 4.75 12.84 6.70
C ALA A 126 3.36 12.75 7.35
N ALA A 127 3.24 13.11 8.65
CA ALA A 127 1.96 13.15 9.33
C ALA A 127 0.98 14.10 8.66
N SER A 128 1.43 15.32 8.32
CA SER A 128 0.62 16.30 7.61
C SER A 128 0.17 15.78 6.24
N ARG A 129 1.07 15.15 5.47
CA ARG A 129 0.73 14.60 4.16
C ARG A 129 -0.25 13.41 4.24
N TYR A 130 -0.14 12.53 5.24
CA TYR A 130 -1.16 11.51 5.49
C TYR A 130 -2.51 12.11 5.89
N ALA A 131 -2.51 13.18 6.69
CA ALA A 131 -3.72 13.91 7.05
C ALA A 131 -4.39 14.55 5.81
N ASP A 132 -3.60 15.07 4.87
CA ASP A 132 -4.13 15.60 3.60
C ASP A 132 -4.78 14.50 2.76
N ILE A 133 -4.19 13.29 2.67
CA ILE A 133 -4.83 12.14 2.04
C ILE A 133 -6.18 11.87 2.70
N ALA A 134 -6.23 11.79 4.04
CA ALA A 134 -7.46 11.52 4.78
C ALA A 134 -8.56 12.55 4.45
N LYS A 135 -8.22 13.84 4.51
CA LYS A 135 -9.13 14.94 4.13
C LYS A 135 -9.62 14.80 2.68
N PHE A 136 -8.70 14.50 1.76
CA PHE A 136 -9.00 14.42 0.33
C PHE A 136 -9.98 13.28 -0.01
N ILE A 137 -9.91 12.15 0.70
CA ILE A 137 -10.88 11.06 0.55
C ILE A 137 -12.16 11.26 1.36
N GLY A 138 -12.24 12.31 2.20
CA GLY A 138 -13.45 12.70 2.93
C GLY A 138 -13.53 12.22 4.37
N LEU A 139 -12.42 11.73 4.94
CA LEU A 139 -12.35 11.35 6.35
C LEU A 139 -12.34 12.59 7.25
N GLN A 140 -12.79 12.44 8.49
CA GLN A 140 -12.91 13.52 9.47
C GLN A 140 -11.95 13.30 10.64
N GLY A 141 -11.45 14.38 11.20
CA GLY A 141 -10.59 14.38 12.39
C GLY A 141 -10.24 15.81 12.78
N ASP A 142 -10.07 16.06 14.07
CA ASP A 142 -9.82 17.40 14.64
C ASP A 142 -8.32 17.77 14.68
N SER A 143 -7.46 16.82 14.29
CA SER A 143 -6.01 17.01 14.23
C SER A 143 -5.40 16.11 13.16
N ASP A 144 -4.15 16.37 12.77
CA ASP A 144 -3.42 15.50 11.84
C ASP A 144 -3.27 14.09 12.41
N GLU A 145 -3.05 13.94 13.71
CA GLU A 145 -2.99 12.60 14.34
C GLU A 145 -4.33 11.86 14.21
N ALA A 146 -5.46 12.54 14.49
CA ALA A 146 -6.78 11.93 14.34
C ALA A 146 -7.08 11.54 12.89
N LEU A 147 -6.65 12.35 11.92
CA LEU A 147 -6.80 12.07 10.49
C LEU A 147 -5.90 10.91 10.04
N VAL A 148 -4.67 10.81 10.55
CA VAL A 148 -3.78 9.66 10.32
C VAL A 148 -4.40 8.37 10.86
N ASP A 149 -4.94 8.41 12.09
CA ASP A 149 -5.59 7.23 12.66
C ASP A 149 -6.87 6.86 11.91
N ALA A 150 -7.63 7.83 11.40
CA ALA A 150 -8.78 7.61 10.52
C ALA A 150 -8.36 6.97 9.19
N LEU A 151 -7.26 7.42 8.57
CA LEU A 151 -6.71 6.82 7.35
C LEU A 151 -6.29 5.36 7.58
N ILE A 152 -5.61 5.09 8.69
CA ILE A 152 -5.21 3.73 9.07
C ILE A 152 -6.42 2.82 9.26
N ALA A 153 -7.48 3.33 9.90
CA ALA A 153 -8.72 2.59 10.11
C ALA A 153 -9.43 2.28 8.79
N GLU A 154 -9.49 3.26 7.88
CA GLU A 154 -10.09 3.11 6.55
C GLU A 154 -9.35 2.06 5.71
N ILE A 155 -8.01 2.10 5.66
CA ILE A 155 -7.21 1.10 4.95
C ILE A 155 -7.43 -0.31 5.52
N LYS A 156 -7.51 -0.46 6.85
CA LYS A 156 -7.82 -1.75 7.48
C LYS A 156 -9.22 -2.24 7.14
N GLU A 157 -10.20 -1.35 7.09
CA GLU A 157 -11.57 -1.71 6.69
C GLU A 157 -11.63 -2.11 5.22
N MET A 158 -10.94 -1.40 4.33
CA MET A 158 -10.79 -1.81 2.92
C MET A 158 -10.17 -3.20 2.80
N ASN A 159 -9.06 -3.48 3.52
CA ASN A 159 -8.43 -4.81 3.53
C ASN A 159 -9.41 -5.90 3.95
N LYS A 160 -10.22 -5.64 4.97
CA LYS A 160 -11.26 -6.58 5.45
C LYS A 160 -12.34 -6.82 4.39
N GLN A 161 -12.85 -5.78 3.73
CA GLN A 161 -13.85 -5.88 2.65
C GLN A 161 -13.30 -6.63 1.43
N LEU A 162 -12.00 -6.55 1.20
CA LEU A 162 -11.28 -7.23 0.11
C LEU A 162 -10.81 -8.64 0.50
N ASN A 163 -11.15 -9.11 1.70
CA ASN A 163 -10.74 -10.40 2.24
C ASN A 163 -9.20 -10.60 2.25
N ILE A 164 -8.45 -9.53 2.51
CA ILE A 164 -7.00 -9.57 2.69
C ILE A 164 -6.68 -9.83 4.15
N ALA A 165 -5.77 -10.77 4.41
CA ALA A 165 -5.35 -11.12 5.77
C ALA A 165 -4.73 -9.91 6.49
N PRO A 166 -5.00 -9.68 7.79
CA PRO A 166 -4.47 -8.54 8.53
C PRO A 166 -2.99 -8.66 8.90
N SER A 167 -2.41 -9.85 8.74
CA SER A 167 -1.01 -10.12 9.09
C SER A 167 -0.47 -11.35 8.36
N ILE A 168 0.86 -11.46 8.27
CA ILE A 168 1.56 -12.63 7.72
C ILE A 168 1.16 -13.92 8.45
N LYS A 169 0.99 -13.89 9.77
CA LYS A 169 0.58 -15.04 10.57
C LYS A 169 -0.76 -15.63 10.13
N LEU A 170 -1.66 -14.81 9.63
CA LEU A 170 -3.01 -15.22 9.18
C LEU A 170 -3.11 -15.34 7.65
N TYR A 171 -2.03 -15.07 6.94
CA TYR A 171 -2.01 -15.15 5.48
C TYR A 171 -2.29 -16.58 5.03
N GLU A 172 -3.29 -16.75 4.15
CA GLU A 172 -3.73 -18.03 3.61
C GLU A 172 -3.92 -19.15 4.67
N GLY A 173 -4.52 -18.78 5.81
CA GLY A 173 -4.78 -19.74 6.89
C GLY A 173 -3.55 -20.12 7.73
N GLY A 174 -2.47 -19.34 7.62
CA GLY A 174 -1.26 -19.55 8.42
C GLY A 174 -0.22 -20.45 7.75
N ILE A 175 -0.05 -20.28 6.43
CA ILE A 175 0.96 -21.08 5.67
C ILE A 175 2.40 -20.74 6.05
N ILE A 176 2.64 -19.60 6.69
CA ILE A 176 3.98 -19.18 7.13
C ILE A 176 4.22 -19.67 8.55
N ASP A 177 5.21 -20.52 8.74
CA ASP A 177 5.62 -21.03 10.04
C ASP A 177 6.18 -19.90 10.92
N GLU A 178 5.70 -19.82 12.18
CA GLU A 178 6.07 -18.75 13.10
C GLU A 178 7.56 -18.80 13.50
N LYS A 179 8.11 -20.01 13.62
CA LYS A 179 9.54 -20.17 13.93
C LYS A 179 10.40 -19.72 12.75
N GLU A 180 10.05 -20.17 11.53
CA GLU A 180 10.76 -19.73 10.32
C GLU A 180 10.69 -18.22 10.14
N PHE A 181 9.51 -17.61 10.40
CA PHE A 181 9.36 -16.16 10.36
C PHE A 181 10.34 -15.46 11.30
N ASN A 182 10.40 -15.89 12.57
CA ASN A 182 11.28 -15.30 13.57
C ASN A 182 12.77 -15.52 13.25
N ASP A 183 13.13 -16.71 12.77
CA ASP A 183 14.52 -17.03 12.41
C ASP A 183 15.01 -16.17 11.22
N LYS A 184 14.14 -15.77 10.32
CA LYS A 184 14.47 -14.98 9.11
C LYS A 184 14.25 -13.47 9.29
N LEU A 185 13.59 -13.04 10.36
CA LEU A 185 13.14 -11.65 10.53
C LEU A 185 14.30 -10.65 10.38
N ALA A 186 15.42 -10.88 11.08
CA ALA A 186 16.58 -9.98 11.02
C ALA A 186 17.14 -9.85 9.58
N THR A 187 17.30 -10.97 8.89
CA THR A 187 17.81 -10.98 7.51
C THR A 187 16.85 -10.26 6.56
N VAL A 188 15.54 -10.50 6.68
CA VAL A 188 14.52 -9.82 5.86
C VAL A 188 14.51 -8.32 6.12
N ALA A 189 14.65 -7.91 7.39
CA ALA A 189 14.73 -6.50 7.78
C ALA A 189 15.96 -5.81 7.20
N GLU A 190 17.15 -6.41 7.32
CA GLU A 190 18.39 -5.88 6.73
C GLU A 190 18.27 -5.72 5.20
N LEU A 191 17.74 -6.73 4.52
CA LEU A 191 17.52 -6.67 3.08
C LEU A 191 16.50 -5.61 2.68
N ALA A 192 15.45 -5.40 3.48
CA ALA A 192 14.45 -4.37 3.23
C ALA A 192 15.03 -2.97 3.40
N VAL A 193 15.82 -2.73 4.44
CA VAL A 193 16.52 -1.44 4.63
C VAL A 193 17.47 -1.14 3.48
N GLY A 194 18.13 -2.16 2.92
CA GLY A 194 19.00 -2.05 1.75
C GLY A 194 18.29 -1.96 0.40
N ASP A 195 16.96 -2.05 0.35
CA ASP A 195 16.20 -1.96 -0.89
C ASP A 195 16.15 -0.53 -1.44
N ALA A 196 16.15 -0.39 -2.77
CA ALA A 196 16.15 0.92 -3.43
C ALA A 196 14.97 1.81 -3.03
N CYS A 197 13.80 1.21 -2.73
CA CYS A 197 12.61 1.97 -2.34
C CYS A 197 12.75 2.64 -0.96
N THR A 198 13.61 2.13 -0.08
CA THR A 198 13.81 2.70 1.26
C THR A 198 14.39 4.11 1.21
N GLY A 199 15.18 4.43 0.19
CA GLY A 199 15.88 5.71 0.07
C GLY A 199 14.98 6.94 -0.08
N SER A 200 13.74 6.76 -0.50
CA SER A 200 12.74 7.84 -0.65
C SER A 200 11.66 7.85 0.43
N ASN A 201 11.78 6.96 1.44
CA ASN A 201 10.83 6.95 2.56
C ASN A 201 10.97 8.23 3.40
N PRO A 202 9.84 8.87 3.84
CA PRO A 202 9.90 10.15 4.53
C PRO A 202 10.58 10.09 5.91
N ARG A 203 10.62 8.92 6.53
CA ARG A 203 11.29 8.70 7.81
C ARG A 203 12.38 7.66 7.67
N SER A 204 13.58 7.99 8.13
CA SER A 204 14.69 7.03 8.17
C SER A 204 14.37 5.84 9.08
N ILE A 205 14.89 4.69 8.71
CA ILE A 205 14.66 3.42 9.40
C ILE A 205 15.96 2.62 9.50
N ASN A 206 16.07 1.83 10.54
CA ASN A 206 17.13 0.81 10.69
C ASN A 206 16.49 -0.59 10.82
N PRO A 207 17.28 -1.69 10.70
CA PRO A 207 16.73 -3.05 10.72
C PRO A 207 16.02 -3.45 12.01
N GLU A 208 16.28 -2.79 13.13
CA GLU A 208 15.67 -3.09 14.44
C GLU A 208 14.27 -2.46 14.60
N GLN A 209 13.92 -1.53 13.74
CA GLN A 209 12.62 -0.80 13.74
C GLN A 209 11.59 -1.46 12.83
#